data_861eb47644473b2478ca34bedee448c3
#
_entry.id   861eb47644473b2478ca34bedee448c3
#
_cell.length_a   1.000
_cell.length_b   1.000
_cell.length_c   1.000
_cell.angle_alpha   90.00
_cell.angle_beta   90.00
_cell.angle_gamma   90.00
#
_symmetry.space_group_name_H-M   'P 1'
#
loop_
_entity.id
_entity.type
_entity.pdbx_description
1 polymer ?
#
loop_
_entity_poly.entity_id
_entity_poly.type
_entity_poly.pdbx_seq_one_letter_code
_entity_poly.pdbx_strand_id
1 'polypeptide(L)'
;VRNLYLGICAADKITPTLETPVDITSAGLDGSNPQAAETLDLFATYLGRLAGDLALIFMAHGGVYLSGGIPVRILSALKAGSFRAAFEDKAPHKAIMRDIPVRVITYQLAALTGLSAFARTPSRFEVSTEGRRWRMRR
;
A
#
# COMPACT_ATOMS: atom_id res chain seq x y z
N VAL A 1 -3.70 10.76 1.64
CA VAL A 1 -2.70 11.74 1.13
C VAL A 1 -3.11 13.15 1.49
N ARG A 2 -4.29 13.67 1.03
CA ARG A 2 -4.69 15.09 1.24
C ARG A 2 -4.67 15.51 2.72
N ASN A 3 -5.31 14.76 3.60
CA ASN A 3 -5.38 15.14 5.02
C ASN A 3 -3.99 15.15 5.68
N LEU A 4 -3.08 14.28 5.26
CA LEU A 4 -1.71 14.26 5.74
C LEU A 4 -0.95 15.52 5.28
N TYR A 5 -1.09 15.88 4.00
CA TYR A 5 -0.53 17.12 3.45
C TYR A 5 -1.01 18.36 4.21
N LEU A 6 -2.32 18.45 4.46
CA LEU A 6 -2.89 19.57 5.23
C LEU A 6 -2.34 19.60 6.67
N GLY A 7 -2.16 18.44 7.29
CA GLY A 7 -1.57 18.33 8.63
C GLY A 7 -0.11 18.80 8.67
N ILE A 8 0.69 18.46 7.68
CA ILE A 8 2.09 18.90 7.54
C ILE A 8 2.13 20.43 7.32
N CYS A 9 1.33 20.95 6.37
CA CYS A 9 1.24 22.41 6.15
C CYS A 9 0.85 23.16 7.43
N ALA A 10 -0.09 22.63 8.21
CA ALA A 10 -0.51 23.24 9.46
C ALA A 10 0.61 23.21 10.52
N ALA A 11 1.36 22.11 10.62
CA ALA A 11 2.50 21.99 11.52
C ALA A 11 3.61 22.99 11.17
N ASP A 12 3.88 23.15 9.88
CA ASP A 12 4.89 24.08 9.35
C ASP A 12 4.39 25.55 9.32
N LYS A 13 3.13 25.80 9.64
CA LYS A 13 2.48 27.11 9.52
C LYS A 13 2.52 27.69 8.09
N ILE A 14 2.39 26.83 7.10
CA ILE A 14 2.37 27.17 5.67
C ILE A 14 0.94 27.03 5.14
N THR A 15 0.52 27.98 4.30
CA THR A 15 -0.77 27.90 3.62
C THR A 15 -0.73 26.80 2.56
N PRO A 16 -1.65 25.82 2.59
CA PRO A 16 -1.72 24.79 1.57
C PRO A 16 -1.99 25.39 0.18
N THR A 17 -1.21 24.98 -0.80
CA THR A 17 -1.33 25.44 -2.20
C THR A 17 -1.86 24.37 -3.13
N LEU A 18 -1.91 23.10 -2.69
CA LEU A 18 -2.36 21.97 -3.47
C LEU A 18 -3.68 21.43 -2.89
N GLU A 19 -4.67 21.21 -3.76
CA GLU A 19 -6.01 20.81 -3.32
C GLU A 19 -6.32 19.35 -3.56
N THR A 20 -5.86 18.79 -4.69
CA THR A 20 -6.22 17.43 -5.06
C THR A 20 -5.14 16.42 -4.66
N PRO A 21 -5.53 15.17 -4.36
CA PRO A 21 -4.55 14.09 -4.12
C PRO A 21 -3.59 13.84 -5.30
N VAL A 22 -4.04 14.16 -6.52
CA VAL A 22 -3.24 14.02 -7.73
C VAL A 22 -2.12 15.07 -7.76
N ASP A 23 -2.46 16.34 -7.53
CA ASP A 23 -1.50 17.45 -7.51
C ASP A 23 -0.46 17.24 -6.41
N ILE A 24 -0.92 16.86 -5.20
CA ILE A 24 -0.03 16.56 -4.06
C ILE A 24 0.92 15.42 -4.42
N THR A 25 0.41 14.35 -5.05
CA THR A 25 1.25 13.22 -5.44
C THR A 25 2.27 13.63 -6.50
N SER A 26 1.86 14.37 -7.52
CA SER A 26 2.75 14.82 -8.59
C SER A 26 3.84 15.75 -8.05
N ALA A 27 3.46 16.77 -7.29
CA ALA A 27 4.39 17.73 -6.71
C ALA A 27 5.35 17.10 -5.66
N GLY A 28 4.90 16.05 -4.97
CA GLY A 28 5.76 15.29 -4.08
C GLY A 28 6.74 14.38 -4.81
N LEU A 29 6.36 13.85 -5.97
CA LEU A 29 7.23 12.97 -6.77
C LEU A 29 8.28 13.74 -7.56
N ASP A 30 7.96 14.91 -8.05
CA ASP A 30 8.90 15.79 -8.80
C ASP A 30 9.71 16.72 -7.89
N GLY A 31 9.36 16.76 -6.60
CA GLY A 31 10.06 17.58 -5.60
C GLY A 31 9.73 19.08 -5.67
N SER A 32 8.73 19.50 -6.44
CA SER A 32 8.34 20.91 -6.59
C SER A 32 7.69 21.51 -5.34
N ASN A 33 7.20 20.67 -4.43
CA ASN A 33 6.60 21.11 -3.16
C ASN A 33 7.15 20.27 -2.00
N PRO A 34 7.93 20.88 -1.07
CA PRO A 34 8.54 20.17 0.05
C PRO A 34 7.54 19.44 0.95
N GLN A 35 6.41 20.06 1.29
CA GLN A 35 5.37 19.46 2.15
C GLN A 35 4.69 18.28 1.45
N ALA A 36 4.56 18.33 0.13
CA ALA A 36 4.05 17.20 -0.66
C ALA A 36 5.07 16.04 -0.70
N ALA A 37 6.36 16.33 -0.83
CA ALA A 37 7.41 15.32 -0.76
C ALA A 37 7.44 14.66 0.63
N GLU A 38 7.40 15.42 1.70
CA GLU A 38 7.30 14.91 3.07
C GLU A 38 6.03 14.09 3.29
N THR A 39 4.90 14.51 2.70
CA THR A 39 3.65 13.75 2.72
C THR A 39 3.82 12.36 2.14
N LEU A 40 4.51 12.24 1.01
CA LEU A 40 4.74 10.93 0.39
C LEU A 40 5.70 10.06 1.19
N ASP A 41 6.76 10.64 1.75
CA ASP A 41 7.72 9.94 2.59
C ASP A 41 7.05 9.40 3.87
N LEU A 42 6.29 10.25 4.55
CA LEU A 42 5.55 9.86 5.75
C LEU A 42 4.46 8.82 5.45
N PHE A 43 3.77 8.96 4.31
CA PHE A 43 2.81 7.96 3.86
C PHE A 43 3.48 6.61 3.58
N ALA A 44 4.63 6.61 2.89
CA ALA A 44 5.40 5.41 2.63
C ALA A 44 5.88 4.75 3.93
N THR A 45 6.33 5.55 4.90
CA THR A 45 6.74 5.09 6.23
C THR A 45 5.59 4.39 6.97
N TYR A 46 4.41 5.01 7.04
CA TYR A 46 3.25 4.41 7.70
C TYR A 46 2.77 3.14 7.00
N LEU A 47 2.77 3.14 5.67
CA LEU A 47 2.41 1.95 4.90
C LEU A 47 3.43 0.82 5.16
N GLY A 48 4.72 1.14 5.26
CA GLY A 48 5.78 0.20 5.60
C GLY A 48 5.58 -0.40 7.00
N ARG A 49 5.29 0.43 8.00
CA ARG A 49 4.99 -0.04 9.37
C ARG A 49 3.82 -1.01 9.39
N LEU A 50 2.70 -0.62 8.80
CA LEU A 50 1.49 -1.45 8.73
C LEU A 50 1.74 -2.77 8.00
N ALA A 51 2.38 -2.71 6.83
CA ALA A 51 2.70 -3.89 6.05
C ALA A 51 3.65 -4.83 6.81
N GLY A 52 4.62 -4.28 7.56
CA GLY A 52 5.52 -5.04 8.41
C GLY A 52 4.81 -5.71 9.58
N ASP A 53 3.88 -5.02 10.24
CA ASP A 53 3.07 -5.60 11.32
C ASP A 53 2.23 -6.77 10.81
N LEU A 54 1.56 -6.60 9.68
CA LEU A 54 0.79 -7.67 9.04
C LEU A 54 1.68 -8.84 8.60
N ALA A 55 2.88 -8.56 8.08
CA ALA A 55 3.83 -9.60 7.70
C ALA A 55 4.24 -10.47 8.89
N LEU A 56 4.43 -9.88 10.06
CA LEU A 56 4.72 -10.62 11.30
C LEU A 56 3.51 -11.39 11.81
N ILE A 57 2.34 -10.75 11.88
CA ILE A 57 1.10 -11.38 12.38
C ILE A 57 0.78 -12.65 11.58
N PHE A 58 0.95 -12.60 10.26
CA PHE A 58 0.62 -13.71 9.37
C PHE A 58 1.82 -14.59 9.01
N MET A 59 3.02 -14.33 9.57
CA MET A 59 4.26 -15.03 9.20
C MET A 59 4.42 -15.14 7.68
N ALA A 60 4.29 -14.00 6.99
CA ALA A 60 4.13 -13.93 5.54
C ALA A 60 5.42 -14.18 4.76
N HIS A 61 6.07 -15.35 4.97
CA HIS A 61 7.34 -15.72 4.30
C HIS A 61 7.23 -15.71 2.76
N GLY A 62 6.06 -15.96 2.20
CA GLY A 62 5.80 -15.89 0.76
C GLY A 62 5.81 -14.47 0.19
N GLY A 63 5.72 -13.46 1.04
CA GLY A 63 5.78 -12.05 0.68
C GLY A 63 4.51 -11.26 0.93
N VAL A 64 4.65 -9.95 0.85
CA VAL A 64 3.56 -8.98 0.93
C VAL A 64 3.31 -8.38 -0.44
N TYR A 65 2.05 -8.31 -0.85
CA TYR A 65 1.66 -7.75 -2.14
C TYR A 65 0.83 -6.49 -1.94
N LEU A 66 1.36 -5.36 -2.40
CA LEU A 66 0.65 -4.09 -2.41
C LEU A 66 -0.15 -3.98 -3.70
N SER A 67 -1.46 -3.81 -3.59
CA SER A 67 -2.38 -3.70 -4.74
C SER A 67 -3.20 -2.42 -4.66
N GLY A 68 -3.66 -1.95 -5.80
CA GLY A 68 -4.49 -0.77 -5.93
C GLY A 68 -3.79 0.41 -6.64
N GLY A 69 -4.53 1.49 -6.85
CA GLY A 69 -4.04 2.63 -7.63
C GLY A 69 -2.96 3.47 -6.94
N ILE A 70 -2.98 3.54 -5.61
CA ILE A 70 -2.04 4.37 -4.86
C ILE A 70 -0.61 3.81 -4.92
N PRO A 71 -0.33 2.53 -4.58
CA PRO A 71 1.02 1.99 -4.64
C PRO A 71 1.68 2.11 -6.02
N VAL A 72 0.90 1.96 -7.09
CA VAL A 72 1.42 2.12 -8.46
C VAL A 72 1.83 3.56 -8.74
N ARG A 73 1.02 4.52 -8.33
CA ARG A 73 1.30 5.96 -8.56
C ARG A 73 2.51 6.46 -7.79
N ILE A 74 2.72 5.98 -6.56
CA ILE A 74 3.83 6.42 -5.70
C ILE A 74 4.98 5.41 -5.68
N LEU A 75 5.13 4.60 -6.71
CA LEU A 75 6.12 3.52 -6.74
C LEU A 75 7.55 4.01 -6.53
N SER A 76 7.91 5.19 -7.05
CA SER A 76 9.23 5.81 -6.83
C SER A 76 9.43 6.19 -5.36
N ALA A 77 8.42 6.77 -4.71
CA ALA A 77 8.47 7.09 -3.28
C ALA A 77 8.59 5.82 -2.42
N LEU A 78 7.87 4.74 -2.76
CA LEU A 78 8.02 3.45 -2.07
C LEU A 78 9.42 2.84 -2.22
N LYS A 79 10.09 3.11 -3.33
CA LYS A 79 11.47 2.66 -3.60
C LYS A 79 12.53 3.56 -2.99
N ALA A 80 12.19 4.75 -2.53
CA ALA A 80 13.13 5.71 -1.96
C ALA A 80 13.78 5.25 -0.64
N GLY A 81 13.17 4.26 0.05
CA GLY A 81 13.78 3.58 1.19
C GLY A 81 12.99 3.66 2.49
N SER A 82 12.25 4.73 2.75
CA SER A 82 11.48 4.93 3.99
C SER A 82 10.45 3.83 4.24
N PHE A 83 9.77 3.38 3.20
CA PHE A 83 8.87 2.21 3.27
C PHE A 83 9.61 0.97 3.78
N ARG A 84 10.73 0.62 3.15
CA ARG A 84 11.46 -0.61 3.46
C ARG A 84 12.11 -0.54 4.85
N ALA A 85 12.67 0.59 5.19
CA ALA A 85 13.21 0.83 6.53
C ALA A 85 12.15 0.63 7.62
N ALA A 86 10.97 1.22 7.45
CA ALA A 86 9.86 1.10 8.39
C ALA A 86 9.25 -0.32 8.43
N PHE A 87 9.23 -1.03 7.29
CA PHE A 87 8.79 -2.42 7.20
C PHE A 87 9.71 -3.35 8.00
N GLU A 88 11.03 -3.14 7.94
CA GLU A 88 12.04 -3.95 8.62
C GLU A 88 12.25 -3.57 10.09
N ASP A 89 11.80 -2.40 10.50
CA ASP A 89 11.98 -1.91 11.87
C ASP A 89 11.04 -2.62 12.86
N LYS A 90 11.29 -3.91 13.05
CA LYS A 90 10.54 -4.85 13.90
C LYS A 90 11.48 -5.64 14.82
N ALA A 91 12.22 -4.94 15.67
CA ALA A 91 13.08 -5.62 16.66
C ALA A 91 12.23 -6.53 17.58
N PRO A 92 12.69 -7.76 17.91
CA PRO A 92 13.98 -8.38 17.53
C PRO A 92 13.96 -9.09 16.17
N HIS A 93 12.89 -8.99 15.37
CA HIS A 93 12.63 -9.81 14.18
C HIS A 93 13.17 -9.21 12.87
N LYS A 94 14.09 -8.23 12.94
CA LYS A 94 14.63 -7.55 11.74
C LYS A 94 15.20 -8.51 10.69
N ALA A 95 15.87 -9.59 11.10
CA ALA A 95 16.45 -10.57 10.18
C ALA A 95 15.36 -11.23 9.33
N ILE A 96 14.30 -11.71 9.95
CA ILE A 96 13.16 -12.32 9.26
C ILE A 96 12.50 -11.31 8.30
N MET A 97 12.33 -10.07 8.75
CA MET A 97 11.68 -9.03 7.95
C MET A 97 12.45 -8.70 6.67
N ARG A 98 13.79 -8.77 6.71
CA ARG A 98 14.65 -8.56 5.52
C ARG A 98 14.43 -9.60 4.44
N ASP A 99 14.13 -10.83 4.83
CA ASP A 99 13.92 -11.95 3.91
C ASP A 99 12.52 -11.94 3.29
N ILE A 100 11.57 -11.21 3.88
CA ILE A 100 10.20 -11.13 3.35
C ILE A 100 10.15 -10.19 2.15
N PRO A 101 9.84 -10.69 0.95
CA PRO A 101 9.73 -9.84 -0.23
C PRO A 101 8.46 -8.99 -0.20
N VAL A 102 8.57 -7.74 -0.62
CA VAL A 102 7.42 -6.86 -0.88
C VAL A 102 7.33 -6.57 -2.36
N ARG A 103 6.14 -6.75 -2.93
CA ARG A 103 5.88 -6.57 -4.35
C ARG A 103 4.70 -5.64 -4.58
N VAL A 104 4.79 -4.76 -5.58
CA VAL A 104 3.67 -3.94 -6.03
C VAL A 104 3.04 -4.58 -7.25
N ILE A 105 1.73 -4.83 -7.21
CA ILE A 105 0.98 -5.33 -8.36
C ILE A 105 0.70 -4.15 -9.28
N THR A 106 1.34 -4.13 -10.44
CA THR A 106 1.20 -3.05 -11.43
C THR A 106 0.08 -3.29 -12.45
N TYR A 107 -0.45 -4.52 -12.50
CA TYR A 107 -1.55 -4.86 -13.40
C TYR A 107 -2.87 -4.26 -12.91
N GLN A 108 -3.47 -3.39 -13.70
CA GLN A 108 -4.64 -2.61 -13.30
C GLN A 108 -5.90 -3.46 -13.01
N LEU A 109 -6.06 -4.58 -13.70
CA LEU A 109 -7.22 -5.47 -13.56
C LEU A 109 -6.93 -6.70 -12.70
N ALA A 110 -5.91 -6.65 -11.84
CA ALA A 110 -5.49 -7.79 -11.02
C ALA A 110 -6.64 -8.40 -10.20
N ALA A 111 -7.47 -7.57 -9.58
CA ALA A 111 -8.61 -8.03 -8.79
C ALA A 111 -9.64 -8.78 -9.65
N LEU A 112 -9.99 -8.24 -10.82
CA LEU A 112 -10.94 -8.88 -11.74
C LEU A 112 -10.39 -10.19 -12.30
N THR A 113 -9.09 -10.23 -12.62
CA THR A 113 -8.41 -11.44 -13.09
C THR A 113 -8.40 -12.51 -12.00
N GLY A 114 -8.11 -12.13 -10.76
CA GLY A 114 -8.16 -13.04 -9.61
C GLY A 114 -9.55 -13.60 -9.37
N LEU A 115 -10.59 -12.74 -9.39
CA LEU A 115 -11.99 -13.16 -9.26
C LEU A 115 -12.42 -14.08 -10.42
N SER A 116 -12.01 -13.79 -11.65
CA SER A 116 -12.28 -14.63 -12.81
C SER A 116 -11.62 -16.01 -12.67
N ALA A 117 -10.37 -16.06 -12.23
CA ALA A 117 -9.68 -17.32 -11.97
C ALA A 117 -10.37 -18.13 -10.87
N PHE A 118 -10.77 -17.49 -9.78
CA PHE A 118 -11.54 -18.13 -8.71
C PHE A 118 -12.88 -18.68 -9.21
N ALA A 119 -13.64 -17.89 -10.00
CA ALA A 119 -14.93 -18.32 -10.54
C ALA A 119 -14.83 -19.51 -11.52
N ARG A 120 -13.72 -19.58 -12.28
CA ARG A 120 -13.51 -20.68 -13.26
C ARG A 120 -13.03 -21.97 -12.58
N THR A 121 -12.25 -21.89 -11.54
CA THR A 121 -11.61 -23.04 -10.89
C THR A 121 -11.65 -22.93 -9.36
N PRO A 122 -12.85 -22.88 -8.74
CA PRO A 122 -12.98 -22.67 -7.29
C PRO A 122 -12.29 -23.77 -6.46
N SER A 123 -12.21 -24.98 -6.99
CA SER A 123 -11.55 -26.10 -6.32
C SER A 123 -10.03 -25.91 -6.11
N ARG A 124 -9.38 -25.05 -6.90
CA ARG A 124 -7.95 -24.71 -6.71
C ARG A 124 -7.69 -23.87 -5.46
N PHE A 125 -8.70 -23.25 -4.90
CA PHE A 125 -8.55 -22.29 -3.81
C PHE A 125 -8.97 -22.85 -2.45
N GLU A 126 -9.35 -24.13 -2.39
CA GLU A 126 -9.79 -24.83 -1.15
C GLU A 126 -10.84 -24.03 -0.34
N VAL A 127 -11.66 -23.22 -1.01
CA VAL A 127 -12.65 -22.37 -0.37
C VAL A 127 -14.03 -22.99 -0.52
N SER A 128 -14.62 -23.40 0.59
CA SER A 128 -16.04 -23.79 0.61
C SER A 128 -16.91 -22.56 0.36
N THR A 129 -17.72 -22.63 -0.70
CA THR A 129 -18.76 -21.63 -1.01
C THR A 129 -20.15 -22.08 -0.58
N GLU A 130 -20.26 -23.20 0.10
CA GLU A 130 -21.53 -23.73 0.57
C GLU A 130 -22.16 -22.78 1.59
N GLY A 131 -23.43 -22.44 1.41
CA GLY A 131 -24.16 -21.49 2.25
C GLY A 131 -23.74 -20.01 2.06
N ARG A 132 -22.72 -19.70 1.26
CA ARG A 132 -22.20 -18.33 1.06
C ARG A 132 -22.65 -17.67 -0.24
N ARG A 133 -23.38 -18.41 -1.10
CA ARG A 133 -23.93 -17.86 -2.35
C ARG A 133 -25.27 -17.19 -2.08
N TRP A 134 -25.32 -15.89 -2.31
CA TRP A 134 -26.59 -15.20 -2.36
C TRP A 134 -27.34 -15.59 -3.64
N ARG A 135 -28.55 -16.11 -3.49
CA ARG A 135 -29.45 -16.38 -4.60
C ARG A 135 -30.71 -15.55 -4.40
N MET A 136 -31.12 -14.78 -5.41
CA MET A 136 -32.48 -14.28 -5.42
C MET A 136 -33.45 -15.46 -5.34
N ARG A 137 -34.34 -15.47 -4.34
CA ARG A 137 -35.47 -16.33 -4.39
C ARG A 137 -36.37 -15.83 -5.53
N ARG A 138 -36.60 -16.68 -6.52
CA ARG A 138 -37.61 -16.43 -7.55
C ARG A 138 -38.98 -16.54 -6.92
#